data_6447642fb96981f752e23469775552e3
#
_entry.id   6447642fb96981f752e23469775552e3
#
_cell.length_a   1.000
_cell.length_b   1.000
_cell.length_c   1.000
_cell.angle_alpha   90.00
_cell.angle_beta   90.00
_cell.angle_gamma   90.00
#
_symmetry.space_group_name_H-M   'P 1'
#
loop_
_entity.id
_entity.type
_entity.pdbx_description
1 polymer ?
#
loop_
_entity_poly.entity_id
_entity_poly.type
_entity_poly.pdbx_seq_one_letter_code
_entity_poly.pdbx_strand_id
1 'polypeptide(L)'
;MKRSIRAAIMGAVTAFSLLGGIGAADAGITILKDSNFASPTFTHSHPFAKEHIVLQVSQDSPARWGLVLSNAQNLMNYFGQEEVQIVIVAFGPGLKMYLANSPVAEKIAALDGEGVEFDACGNTYKAMTKEMGHPPKLVSQAVIVPGGIVRIMQLEQHGFDYVKP
;
A
#
# COMPACT_ATOMS: atom_id res chain seq x y z
N MET A 1 -10.83 81.81 5.76
CA MET A 1 -10.33 81.27 7.05
C MET A 1 -10.96 79.89 7.28
N LYS A 2 -10.19 78.82 7.18
CA LYS A 2 -10.36 77.54 7.88
C LYS A 2 -9.25 76.59 7.40
N ARG A 3 -8.38 76.24 8.32
CA ARG A 3 -7.20 75.39 8.13
C ARG A 3 -7.66 73.93 8.01
N SER A 4 -7.20 73.21 6.98
CA SER A 4 -7.34 71.75 6.87
C SER A 4 -6.07 71.08 7.39
N ILE A 5 -6.27 70.23 8.34
CA ILE A 5 -5.25 69.38 8.95
C ILE A 5 -5.16 68.11 8.10
N ARG A 6 -3.98 67.85 7.53
CA ARG A 6 -3.67 66.56 6.86
C ARG A 6 -3.17 65.61 7.93
N ALA A 7 -3.89 64.51 8.15
CA ALA A 7 -3.43 63.37 8.92
C ALA A 7 -2.76 62.38 7.98
N ALA A 8 -1.47 62.11 8.23
CA ALA A 8 -0.72 61.07 7.53
C ALA A 8 -0.94 59.75 8.28
N ILE A 9 -1.50 58.77 7.57
CA ILE A 9 -1.63 57.38 8.09
C ILE A 9 -0.43 56.60 7.56
N MET A 10 0.54 56.32 8.44
CA MET A 10 1.61 55.34 8.17
C MET A 10 1.02 53.94 8.32
N GLY A 11 0.87 53.28 7.16
CA GLY A 11 0.54 51.85 7.12
C GLY A 11 1.78 50.99 7.40
N ALA A 12 1.78 50.31 8.51
CA ALA A 12 2.78 49.27 8.77
C ALA A 12 2.46 48.01 7.96
N VAL A 13 3.31 47.66 7.03
CA VAL A 13 3.25 46.40 6.30
C VAL A 13 3.92 45.33 7.16
N THR A 14 3.12 44.54 7.85
CA THR A 14 3.60 43.31 8.51
C THR A 14 3.72 42.20 7.47
N ALA A 15 4.97 41.87 7.11
CA ALA A 15 5.29 40.68 6.31
C ALA A 15 5.04 39.43 7.18
N PHE A 16 3.96 38.72 6.86
CA PHE A 16 3.66 37.41 7.45
C PHE A 16 4.44 36.32 6.67
N SER A 17 5.60 35.93 7.19
CA SER A 17 6.38 34.82 6.65
C SER A 17 5.68 33.50 7.00
N LEU A 18 4.94 32.95 6.04
CA LEU A 18 4.46 31.57 6.10
C LEU A 18 5.64 30.63 5.82
N LEU A 19 6.35 30.21 6.88
CA LEU A 19 7.15 29.00 6.84
C LEU A 19 6.16 27.80 6.86
N GLY A 20 5.76 27.40 5.66
CA GLY A 20 5.09 26.11 5.46
C GLY A 20 6.10 25.00 5.70
N GLY A 21 6.15 24.48 6.92
CA GLY A 21 6.80 23.21 7.18
C GLY A 21 6.10 22.12 6.38
N ILE A 22 6.79 21.59 5.37
CA ILE A 22 6.40 20.34 4.72
C ILE A 22 6.67 19.25 5.74
N GLY A 23 5.67 18.99 6.60
CA GLY A 23 5.66 17.78 7.42
C GLY A 23 5.63 16.61 6.46
N ALA A 24 6.71 15.81 6.42
CA ALA A 24 6.65 14.49 5.83
C ALA A 24 5.52 13.75 6.56
N ALA A 25 4.41 13.51 5.87
CA ALA A 25 3.38 12.63 6.37
C ALA A 25 4.06 11.26 6.55
N ASP A 26 4.20 10.85 7.79
CA ASP A 26 4.56 9.47 8.11
C ASP A 26 3.38 8.64 7.60
N ALA A 27 3.56 8.02 6.43
CA ALA A 27 2.54 7.18 5.82
C ALA A 27 2.37 5.98 6.76
N GLY A 28 1.39 6.10 7.65
CA GLY A 28 1.07 5.07 8.62
C GLY A 28 0.71 3.78 7.88
N ILE A 29 1.17 2.65 8.41
CA ILE A 29 0.85 1.32 7.88
C ILE A 29 -0.67 1.16 7.88
N THR A 30 -1.25 0.86 6.71
CA THR A 30 -2.67 0.54 6.59
C THR A 30 -2.93 -0.84 7.18
N ILE A 31 -3.87 -0.93 8.13
CA ILE A 31 -4.29 -2.20 8.73
C ILE A 31 -5.73 -2.44 8.31
N LEU A 32 -5.95 -3.45 7.47
CA LEU A 32 -7.29 -3.94 7.20
C LEU A 32 -7.77 -4.76 8.39
N LYS A 33 -8.75 -4.25 9.09
CA LYS A 33 -9.49 -5.01 10.10
C LYS A 33 -10.57 -5.83 9.42
N ASP A 34 -10.17 -6.85 8.69
CA ASP A 34 -11.09 -7.82 8.11
C ASP A 34 -11.69 -8.64 9.25
N SER A 35 -12.65 -8.06 9.94
CA SER A 35 -13.39 -8.71 11.03
C SER A 35 -14.44 -9.69 10.51
N ASN A 36 -14.76 -9.62 9.23
CA ASN A 36 -15.77 -10.44 8.59
C ASN A 36 -15.17 -11.21 7.40
N PHE A 37 -14.94 -12.52 7.58
CA PHE A 37 -14.47 -13.39 6.51
C PHE A 37 -15.40 -13.42 5.28
N ALA A 38 -16.69 -13.17 5.48
CA ALA A 38 -17.68 -13.17 4.40
C ALA A 38 -17.65 -11.92 3.50
N SER A 39 -16.87 -10.89 3.83
CA SER A 39 -16.82 -9.63 3.06
C SER A 39 -15.39 -9.10 3.01
N PRO A 40 -14.58 -9.51 2.00
CA PRO A 40 -13.24 -8.98 1.86
C PRO A 40 -13.27 -7.47 1.60
N THR A 41 -12.35 -6.74 2.24
CA THR A 41 -12.13 -5.32 2.01
C THR A 41 -10.86 -5.12 1.21
N PHE A 42 -10.80 -4.04 0.43
CA PHE A 42 -9.68 -3.70 -0.43
C PHE A 42 -9.32 -2.23 -0.27
N THR A 43 -8.08 -1.87 -0.53
CA THR A 43 -7.63 -0.48 -0.59
C THR A 43 -7.87 0.13 -1.96
N HIS A 44 -7.82 -0.68 -3.02
CA HIS A 44 -8.12 -0.28 -4.38
C HIS A 44 -9.53 -0.72 -4.80
N SER A 45 -10.20 0.10 -5.59
CA SER A 45 -11.53 -0.21 -6.13
C SER A 45 -11.42 -0.64 -7.59
N HIS A 46 -11.96 -1.81 -7.91
CA HIS A 46 -11.97 -2.37 -9.27
C HIS A 46 -13.39 -2.68 -9.76
N PRO A 47 -14.23 -1.66 -9.96
CA PRO A 47 -15.65 -1.87 -10.28
C PRO A 47 -15.90 -2.51 -11.65
N PHE A 48 -14.89 -2.52 -12.51
CA PHE A 48 -14.97 -3.09 -13.86
C PHE A 48 -14.20 -4.40 -14.02
N ALA A 49 -13.53 -4.88 -12.95
CA ALA A 49 -12.78 -6.12 -13.02
C ALA A 49 -13.69 -7.30 -13.33
N LYS A 50 -13.31 -8.09 -14.32
CA LYS A 50 -13.92 -9.36 -14.72
C LYS A 50 -13.09 -10.55 -14.23
N GLU A 51 -11.79 -10.31 -14.06
CA GLU A 51 -10.83 -11.31 -13.62
C GLU A 51 -10.31 -10.91 -12.22
N HIS A 52 -10.25 -11.87 -11.31
CA HIS A 52 -9.82 -11.67 -9.93
C HIS A 52 -8.73 -12.68 -9.61
N ILE A 53 -7.53 -12.22 -9.28
CA ILE A 53 -6.36 -13.10 -9.12
C ILE A 53 -5.65 -12.80 -7.82
N VAL A 54 -5.39 -13.85 -7.04
CA VAL A 54 -4.54 -13.78 -5.86
C VAL A 54 -3.22 -14.51 -6.08
N LEU A 55 -2.11 -13.78 -5.93
CA LEU A 55 -0.75 -14.27 -6.07
C LEU A 55 -0.12 -14.48 -4.69
N GLN A 56 0.49 -15.65 -4.46
CA GLN A 56 1.15 -15.97 -3.19
C GLN A 56 2.64 -15.67 -3.22
N VAL A 57 3.16 -15.06 -2.14
CA VAL A 57 4.59 -14.93 -1.86
C VAL A 57 4.91 -15.50 -0.48
N SER A 58 5.66 -16.61 -0.43
CA SER A 58 6.01 -17.26 0.85
C SER A 58 7.51 -17.51 1.03
N GLN A 59 8.34 -17.16 0.05
CA GLN A 59 9.78 -17.42 0.04
C GLN A 59 10.60 -16.15 0.17
N ASP A 60 11.70 -16.21 0.91
CA ASP A 60 12.73 -15.17 0.96
C ASP A 60 13.65 -15.32 -0.26
N SER A 61 13.19 -14.82 -1.41
CA SER A 61 13.92 -14.95 -2.68
C SER A 61 13.64 -13.76 -3.60
N PRO A 62 14.59 -12.84 -3.79
CA PRO A 62 14.44 -11.72 -4.72
C PRO A 62 14.06 -12.13 -6.14
N ALA A 63 14.56 -13.30 -6.62
CA ALA A 63 14.19 -13.82 -7.92
C ALA A 63 12.69 -14.19 -7.98
N ARG A 64 12.15 -14.83 -6.94
CA ARG A 64 10.72 -15.14 -6.84
C ARG A 64 9.88 -13.88 -6.72
N TRP A 65 10.32 -12.88 -5.95
CA TRP A 65 9.63 -11.59 -5.86
C TRP A 65 9.54 -10.90 -7.21
N GLY A 66 10.66 -10.86 -7.96
CA GLY A 66 10.67 -10.33 -9.32
C GLY A 66 9.73 -11.08 -10.27
N LEU A 67 9.65 -12.41 -10.15
CA LEU A 67 8.74 -13.24 -10.94
C LEU A 67 7.27 -12.91 -10.67
N VAL A 68 6.88 -12.86 -9.38
CA VAL A 68 5.49 -12.52 -8.98
C VAL A 68 5.08 -11.16 -9.50
N LEU A 69 5.92 -10.12 -9.31
CA LEU A 69 5.64 -8.77 -9.80
C LEU A 69 5.57 -8.70 -11.33
N SER A 70 6.39 -9.51 -12.02
CA SER A 70 6.31 -9.59 -13.48
C SER A 70 5.05 -10.30 -13.95
N ASN A 71 4.58 -11.31 -13.23
CA ASN A 71 3.31 -11.96 -13.53
C ASN A 71 2.13 -11.01 -13.33
N ALA A 72 2.11 -10.21 -12.26
CA ALA A 72 1.09 -9.18 -12.07
C ALA A 72 1.05 -8.21 -13.25
N GLN A 73 2.21 -7.71 -13.70
CA GLN A 73 2.28 -6.84 -14.87
C GLN A 73 1.78 -7.53 -16.15
N ASN A 74 2.14 -8.80 -16.34
CA ASN A 74 1.69 -9.56 -17.52
C ASN A 74 0.18 -9.77 -17.52
N LEU A 75 -0.43 -10.01 -16.37
CA LEU A 75 -1.89 -10.13 -16.23
C LEU A 75 -2.59 -8.81 -16.59
N MET A 76 -2.11 -7.67 -16.08
CA MET A 76 -2.64 -6.36 -16.45
C MET A 76 -2.46 -6.04 -17.94
N ASN A 77 -1.33 -6.43 -18.52
CA ASN A 77 -1.09 -6.23 -19.95
C ASN A 77 -2.01 -7.10 -20.83
N TYR A 78 -2.40 -8.28 -20.35
CA TYR A 78 -3.24 -9.21 -21.10
C TYR A 78 -4.74 -8.90 -20.97
N PHE A 79 -5.23 -8.69 -19.76
CA PHE A 79 -6.66 -8.47 -19.49
C PHE A 79 -7.05 -6.99 -19.58
N GLY A 80 -6.12 -6.07 -19.37
CA GLY A 80 -6.36 -4.64 -19.14
C GLY A 80 -6.37 -4.30 -17.66
N GLN A 81 -5.75 -3.18 -17.31
CA GLN A 81 -5.59 -2.72 -15.93
C GLN A 81 -6.94 -2.57 -15.19
N GLU A 82 -7.96 -2.06 -15.86
CA GLU A 82 -9.29 -1.85 -15.28
C GLU A 82 -10.14 -3.13 -15.22
N GLU A 83 -9.77 -4.15 -16.00
CA GLU A 83 -10.55 -5.39 -16.13
C GLU A 83 -10.03 -6.53 -15.25
N VAL A 84 -8.90 -6.34 -14.56
CA VAL A 84 -8.31 -7.33 -13.65
C VAL A 84 -8.06 -6.76 -12.27
N GLN A 85 -8.47 -7.47 -11.23
CA GLN A 85 -8.13 -7.17 -9.84
C GLN A 85 -7.06 -8.16 -9.38
N ILE A 86 -5.92 -7.64 -8.92
CA ILE A 86 -4.79 -8.47 -8.49
C ILE A 86 -4.45 -8.15 -7.03
N VAL A 87 -4.39 -9.19 -6.20
CA VAL A 87 -3.94 -9.12 -4.81
C VAL A 87 -2.70 -9.98 -4.64
N ILE A 88 -1.60 -9.42 -4.14
CA ILE A 88 -0.38 -10.17 -3.83
C ILE A 88 -0.29 -10.35 -2.31
N VAL A 89 -0.40 -11.61 -1.84
CA VAL A 89 -0.40 -11.93 -0.42
C VAL A 89 0.96 -12.49 -0.01
N ALA A 90 1.68 -11.75 0.85
CA ALA A 90 2.98 -12.18 1.37
C ALA A 90 2.88 -12.64 2.84
N PHE A 91 3.46 -13.81 3.14
CA PHE A 91 3.53 -14.38 4.49
C PHE A 91 4.80 -15.21 4.71
N GLY A 92 5.09 -15.55 5.97
CA GLY A 92 6.32 -16.24 6.34
C GLY A 92 7.56 -15.50 5.83
N PRO A 93 8.61 -16.19 5.35
CA PRO A 93 9.80 -15.55 4.81
C PRO A 93 9.54 -14.61 3.64
N GLY A 94 8.45 -14.80 2.90
CA GLY A 94 8.03 -13.95 1.78
C GLY A 94 7.68 -12.52 2.19
N LEU A 95 7.30 -12.27 3.45
CA LEU A 95 7.00 -10.92 3.93
C LEU A 95 8.19 -9.96 3.78
N LYS A 96 9.41 -10.46 3.72
CA LYS A 96 10.61 -9.64 3.48
C LYS A 96 10.57 -8.90 2.14
N MET A 97 9.78 -9.36 1.17
CA MET A 97 9.50 -8.63 -0.07
C MET A 97 8.97 -7.22 0.19
N TYR A 98 8.20 -7.03 1.29
CA TYR A 98 7.56 -5.76 1.63
C TYR A 98 8.36 -4.90 2.60
N LEU A 99 9.58 -5.28 2.96
CA LEU A 99 10.43 -4.40 3.77
C LEU A 99 10.76 -3.11 3.01
N ALA A 100 10.85 -1.99 3.71
CA ALA A 100 11.14 -0.68 3.12
C ALA A 100 12.46 -0.63 2.33
N ASN A 101 13.42 -1.49 2.68
CA ASN A 101 14.70 -1.64 2.00
C ASN A 101 14.74 -2.82 1.00
N SER A 102 13.56 -3.35 0.62
CA SER A 102 13.47 -4.42 -0.37
C SER A 102 14.01 -3.98 -1.73
N PRO A 103 14.77 -4.83 -2.44
CA PRO A 103 15.27 -4.50 -3.79
C PRO A 103 14.16 -4.33 -4.84
N VAL A 104 12.92 -4.70 -4.50
CA VAL A 104 11.75 -4.58 -5.37
C VAL A 104 10.77 -3.49 -4.92
N ALA A 105 11.13 -2.65 -3.94
CA ALA A 105 10.25 -1.63 -3.37
C ALA A 105 9.70 -0.64 -4.42
N GLU A 106 10.54 -0.19 -5.35
CA GLU A 106 10.12 0.70 -6.44
C GLU A 106 9.10 0.05 -7.38
N LYS A 107 9.29 -1.24 -7.70
CA LYS A 107 8.35 -1.98 -8.54
C LYS A 107 7.01 -2.23 -7.82
N ILE A 108 7.04 -2.44 -6.51
CA ILE A 108 5.82 -2.51 -5.68
C ILE A 108 5.06 -1.18 -5.77
N ALA A 109 5.76 -0.05 -5.57
CA ALA A 109 5.13 1.27 -5.64
C ALA A 109 4.53 1.57 -7.03
N ALA A 110 5.20 1.15 -8.11
CA ALA A 110 4.67 1.30 -9.47
C ALA A 110 3.38 0.49 -9.67
N LEU A 111 3.38 -0.80 -9.30
CA LEU A 111 2.22 -1.68 -9.47
C LEU A 111 1.05 -1.31 -8.54
N ASP A 112 1.32 -0.81 -7.34
CA ASP A 112 0.28 -0.25 -6.45
C ASP A 112 -0.41 0.96 -7.11
N GLY A 113 0.38 1.85 -7.73
CA GLY A 113 -0.16 2.97 -8.51
C GLY A 113 -0.99 2.54 -9.73
N GLU A 114 -0.85 1.30 -10.17
CA GLU A 114 -1.65 0.66 -11.22
C GLU A 114 -2.84 -0.16 -10.66
N GLY A 115 -3.02 -0.19 -9.32
CA GLY A 115 -4.15 -0.82 -8.66
C GLY A 115 -3.89 -2.22 -8.08
N VAL A 116 -2.65 -2.73 -8.13
CA VAL A 116 -2.31 -4.00 -7.48
C VAL A 116 -2.28 -3.83 -5.97
N GLU A 117 -2.98 -4.68 -5.22
CA GLU A 117 -2.98 -4.68 -3.77
C GLU A 117 -1.90 -5.59 -3.18
N PHE A 118 -1.22 -5.12 -2.13
CA PHE A 118 -0.09 -5.80 -1.50
C PHE A 118 -0.40 -6.15 -0.03
N ASP A 119 -0.92 -7.36 0.20
CA ASP A 119 -1.37 -7.84 1.50
C ASP A 119 -0.24 -8.49 2.31
N ALA A 120 0.08 -7.91 3.46
CA ALA A 120 1.08 -8.38 4.40
C ALA A 120 0.42 -9.19 5.54
N CYS A 121 0.85 -10.44 5.74
CA CYS A 121 0.34 -11.29 6.81
C CYS A 121 0.64 -10.71 8.21
N GLY A 122 -0.40 -10.34 8.96
CA GLY A 122 -0.29 -9.79 10.30
C GLY A 122 0.34 -10.76 11.32
N ASN A 123 0.12 -12.06 11.17
CA ASN A 123 0.77 -13.05 12.02
C ASN A 123 2.28 -13.08 11.78
N THR A 124 2.73 -13.02 10.52
CA THR A 124 4.16 -12.94 10.19
C THR A 124 4.76 -11.62 10.67
N TYR A 125 4.06 -10.50 10.47
CA TYR A 125 4.49 -9.18 10.94
C TYR A 125 4.72 -9.17 12.46
N LYS A 126 3.79 -9.74 13.24
CA LYS A 126 3.93 -9.88 14.70
C LYS A 126 5.11 -10.78 15.09
N ALA A 127 5.31 -11.89 14.37
CA ALA A 127 6.43 -12.80 14.62
C ALA A 127 7.78 -12.08 14.37
N MET A 128 7.91 -11.36 13.25
CA MET A 128 9.10 -10.55 12.95
C MET A 128 9.32 -9.44 13.99
N THR A 129 8.26 -8.76 14.43
CA THR A 129 8.34 -7.76 15.51
C THR A 129 8.93 -8.35 16.79
N LYS A 130 8.47 -9.55 17.17
CA LYS A 130 8.98 -10.24 18.36
C LYS A 130 10.45 -10.64 18.20
N GLU A 131 10.85 -11.16 17.04
CA GLU A 131 12.21 -11.59 16.73
C GLU A 131 13.18 -10.42 16.71
N MET A 132 12.79 -9.31 16.08
CA MET A 132 13.63 -8.11 15.92
C MET A 132 13.64 -7.21 17.17
N GLY A 133 12.68 -7.37 18.07
CA GLY A 133 12.48 -6.47 19.22
C GLY A 133 11.82 -5.13 18.88
N HIS A 134 11.47 -4.92 17.60
CA HIS A 134 10.74 -3.73 17.11
C HIS A 134 9.95 -4.09 15.85
N PRO A 135 8.91 -3.33 15.49
CA PRO A 135 8.15 -3.55 14.26
C PRO A 135 9.05 -3.39 13.02
N PRO A 136 8.99 -4.34 12.04
CA PRO A 136 9.68 -4.16 10.76
C PRO A 136 9.07 -2.99 9.99
N LYS A 137 9.93 -2.18 9.36
CA LYS A 137 9.50 -1.08 8.52
C LYS A 137 9.11 -1.64 7.15
N LEU A 138 7.83 -1.54 6.79
CA LEU A 138 7.31 -1.97 5.50
C LEU A 138 7.26 -0.80 4.51
N VAL A 139 7.15 -1.11 3.22
CA VAL A 139 6.77 -0.13 2.18
C VAL A 139 5.37 0.40 2.48
N SER A 140 5.09 1.65 2.11
CA SER A 140 3.80 2.31 2.39
C SER A 140 2.60 1.66 1.68
N GLN A 141 2.86 0.93 0.61
CA GLN A 141 1.86 0.20 -0.17
C GLN A 141 1.38 -1.09 0.51
N ALA A 142 2.17 -1.60 1.49
CA ALA A 142 1.81 -2.84 2.16
C ALA A 142 0.64 -2.64 3.12
N VAL A 143 -0.37 -3.50 3.00
CA VAL A 143 -1.58 -3.51 3.81
C VAL A 143 -1.53 -4.71 4.75
N ILE A 144 -1.63 -4.49 6.06
CA ILE A 144 -1.62 -5.59 7.02
C ILE A 144 -3.01 -6.23 7.11
N VAL A 145 -3.09 -7.51 6.72
CA VAL A 145 -4.28 -8.34 6.87
C VAL A 145 -4.13 -9.28 8.08
N PRO A 146 -5.21 -9.77 8.71
CA PRO A 146 -5.14 -10.61 9.91
C PRO A 146 -4.24 -11.84 9.76
N GLY A 147 -4.32 -12.54 8.62
CA GLY A 147 -3.51 -13.72 8.32
C GLY A 147 -3.45 -14.00 6.83
N GLY A 148 -2.23 -14.23 6.28
CA GLY A 148 -2.05 -14.39 4.83
C GLY A 148 -2.80 -15.59 4.24
N ILE A 149 -2.74 -16.76 4.87
CA ILE A 149 -3.48 -17.94 4.39
C ILE A 149 -4.99 -17.72 4.50
N VAL A 150 -5.46 -17.12 5.59
CA VAL A 150 -6.88 -16.80 5.77
C VAL A 150 -7.35 -15.83 4.69
N ARG A 151 -6.52 -14.84 4.34
CA ARG A 151 -6.81 -13.89 3.26
C ARG A 151 -6.91 -14.58 1.90
N ILE A 152 -6.00 -15.48 1.57
CA ILE A 152 -6.07 -16.26 0.33
C ILE A 152 -7.38 -17.08 0.29
N MET A 153 -7.70 -17.83 1.34
CA MET A 153 -8.94 -18.60 1.40
C MET A 153 -10.19 -17.71 1.27
N GLN A 154 -10.19 -16.53 1.89
CA GLN A 154 -11.26 -15.57 1.78
C GLN A 154 -11.43 -15.11 0.32
N LEU A 155 -10.34 -14.74 -0.34
CA LEU A 155 -10.35 -14.27 -1.72
C LEU A 155 -10.82 -15.38 -2.69
N GLU A 156 -10.36 -16.63 -2.53
CA GLU A 156 -10.82 -17.76 -3.34
C GLU A 156 -12.33 -17.99 -3.19
N GLN A 157 -12.88 -17.86 -1.97
CA GLN A 157 -14.33 -17.97 -1.75
C GLN A 157 -15.14 -16.83 -2.37
N HIS A 158 -14.45 -15.74 -2.75
CA HIS A 158 -15.05 -14.58 -3.42
C HIS A 158 -14.66 -14.47 -4.89
N GLY A 159 -14.28 -15.59 -5.51
CA GLY A 159 -14.08 -15.69 -6.94
C GLY A 159 -12.68 -15.31 -7.43
N PHE A 160 -11.70 -15.23 -6.54
CA PHE A 160 -10.31 -15.05 -6.96
C PHE A 160 -9.66 -16.36 -7.34
N ASP A 161 -9.00 -16.40 -8.47
CA ASP A 161 -8.14 -17.51 -8.88
C ASP A 161 -6.80 -17.46 -8.13
N TYR A 162 -6.47 -18.53 -7.42
CA TYR A 162 -5.22 -18.64 -6.70
C TYR A 162 -4.07 -19.09 -7.60
N VAL A 163 -2.97 -18.34 -7.61
CA VAL A 163 -1.74 -18.68 -8.33
C VAL A 163 -0.52 -18.57 -7.43
N LYS A 164 0.33 -19.58 -7.45
CA LYS A 164 1.63 -19.60 -6.77
C LYS A 164 2.75 -19.66 -7.81
N PRO A 165 3.37 -18.51 -8.16
CA PRO A 165 4.49 -18.43 -9.09
C PRO A 165 5.78 -19.05 -8.58
#